data_6d83dfbe9299b9f8b41f6e5a5b6fe531
#
_entry.id   6d83dfbe9299b9f8b41f6e5a5b6fe531
#
_cell.length_a   1.000
_cell.length_b   1.000
_cell.length_c   1.000
_cell.angle_alpha   90.00
_cell.angle_beta   90.00
_cell.angle_gamma   90.00
#
_symmetry.space_group_name_H-M   'P 1'
#
loop_
_entity.id
_entity.type
_entity.pdbx_description
1 polymer ?
#
loop_
_entity_poly.entity_id
_entity_poly.type
_entity_poly.pdbx_seq_one_letter_code
_entity_poly.pdbx_strand_id
1 'polypeptide(L)' 'MSYNTDFVEARAEDIFEGWVKSFFIDLTPSDESALYSLALDAAIEEAN' A
#
# COMPACT_ATOMS: atom_id res chain seq x y z
N MET A 1 0.95 17.20 -14.66
CA MET A 1 1.99 16.30 -14.24
C MET A 1 1.57 15.44 -13.08
N SER A 2 2.08 14.31 -13.06
CA SER A 2 1.66 13.36 -12.07
C SER A 2 2.41 13.56 -10.75
N TYR A 3 2.02 12.77 -9.81
CA TYR A 3 2.62 12.74 -8.49
C TYR A 3 4.01 12.11 -8.55
N ASN A 4 4.72 12.23 -7.45
CA ASN A 4 6.04 11.63 -7.32
C ASN A 4 5.87 10.14 -7.00
N THR A 5 6.36 9.30 -7.90
CA THR A 5 6.21 7.85 -7.75
C THR A 5 6.90 7.34 -6.49
N ASP A 6 8.07 7.88 -6.16
CA ASP A 6 8.79 7.45 -4.96
C ASP A 6 7.98 7.74 -3.71
N PHE A 7 7.35 8.90 -3.67
CA PHE A 7 6.51 9.26 -2.54
C PHE A 7 5.32 8.31 -2.43
N VAL A 8 4.69 8.01 -3.56
CA VAL A 8 3.53 7.13 -3.57
C VAL A 8 3.92 5.74 -3.09
N GLU A 9 5.05 5.23 -3.56
CA GLU A 9 5.49 3.89 -3.16
C GLU A 9 5.84 3.85 -1.68
N ALA A 10 6.51 4.87 -1.18
CA ALA A 10 6.85 4.91 0.23
C ALA A 10 5.59 4.96 1.10
N ARG A 11 4.62 5.75 0.66
CA ARG A 11 3.38 5.85 1.40
C ARG A 11 2.59 4.54 1.36
N ALA A 12 2.60 3.87 0.20
CA ALA A 12 1.90 2.61 0.06
C ALA A 12 2.50 1.55 0.98
N GLU A 13 3.82 1.52 1.11
CA GLU A 13 4.47 0.59 2.02
C GLU A 13 4.04 0.85 3.47
N ASP A 14 3.97 2.11 3.82
CA ASP A 14 3.56 2.49 5.17
C ASP A 14 2.13 2.03 5.46
N ILE A 15 1.23 2.26 4.52
CA ILE A 15 -0.15 1.84 4.64
C ILE A 15 -0.24 0.32 4.72
N PHE A 16 0.49 -0.35 3.84
CA PHE A 16 0.49 -1.81 3.78
C PHE A 16 0.96 -2.41 5.11
N GLU A 17 2.05 -1.89 5.65
CA GLU A 17 2.57 -2.38 6.92
C GLU A 17 1.57 -2.17 8.05
N GLY A 18 0.92 -1.01 8.05
CA GLY A 18 -0.07 -0.73 9.06
C GLY A 18 -1.21 -1.74 9.03
N TRP A 19 -1.67 -2.07 7.82
CA TRP A 19 -2.74 -3.05 7.67
C TRP A 19 -2.30 -4.43 8.12
N VAL A 20 -1.10 -4.84 7.71
CA VAL A 20 -0.59 -6.16 8.06
C VAL A 20 -0.47 -6.30 9.57
N LYS A 21 0.03 -5.28 10.23
CA LYS A 21 0.21 -5.34 11.67
C LYS A 21 -1.11 -5.33 12.42
N SER A 22 -2.10 -4.63 11.88
CA SER A 22 -3.36 -4.43 12.59
C SER A 22 -4.38 -5.51 12.30
N PHE A 23 -4.42 -6.03 11.09
CA PHE A 23 -5.53 -6.88 10.65
C PHE A 23 -5.11 -8.25 10.14
N PHE A 24 -3.89 -8.42 9.68
CA PHE A 24 -3.48 -9.64 9.00
C PHE A 24 -2.25 -10.23 9.66
N ILE A 25 -2.38 -11.45 10.12
CA ILE A 25 -1.26 -12.13 10.77
C ILE A 25 -0.54 -13.03 9.79
N ASP A 26 -1.29 -13.77 8.99
CA ASP A 26 -0.73 -14.70 8.01
C ASP A 26 -1.26 -14.37 6.63
N LEU A 27 -0.38 -13.99 5.73
CA LEU A 27 -0.75 -13.67 4.36
C LEU A 27 -0.02 -14.59 3.40
N THR A 28 -0.74 -15.10 2.42
CA THR A 28 -0.10 -15.81 1.31
C THR A 28 0.50 -14.75 0.38
N PRO A 29 1.48 -15.14 -0.47
CA PRO A 29 2.03 -14.18 -1.43
C PRO A 29 0.98 -13.53 -2.32
N SER A 30 -0.06 -14.29 -2.69
CA SER A 30 -1.16 -13.72 -3.48
C SER A 30 -1.90 -12.65 -2.71
N ASP A 31 -2.19 -12.92 -1.45
CA ASP A 31 -2.89 -11.95 -0.59
C ASP A 31 -2.05 -10.69 -0.41
N GLU A 32 -0.74 -10.87 -0.25
CA GLU A 32 0.14 -9.73 -0.10
C GLU A 32 0.11 -8.83 -1.33
N SER A 33 0.14 -9.43 -2.51
CA SER A 33 0.08 -8.66 -3.74
C SER A 33 -1.21 -7.87 -3.86
N ALA A 34 -2.33 -8.51 -3.56
CA ALA A 34 -3.62 -7.86 -3.65
C ALA A 34 -3.71 -6.72 -2.65
N LEU A 35 -3.24 -6.96 -1.44
CA LEU A 35 -3.29 -5.93 -0.40
C LEU A 35 -2.40 -4.75 -0.75
N TYR A 36 -1.22 -5.04 -1.29
CA TYR A 36 -0.31 -3.96 -1.68
C TYR A 36 -0.91 -3.11 -2.80
N SER A 37 -1.64 -3.74 -3.73
CA SER A 37 -2.32 -2.99 -4.78
C SER A 37 -3.32 -2.01 -4.18
N LEU A 38 -4.04 -2.44 -3.16
CA LEU A 38 -4.98 -1.55 -2.47
C LEU A 38 -4.26 -0.42 -1.77
N ALA A 39 -3.11 -0.72 -1.17
CA ALA A 39 -2.32 0.31 -0.51
C ALA A 39 -1.81 1.32 -1.52
N LEU A 40 -1.41 0.87 -2.70
CA LEU A 40 -1.00 1.78 -3.77
C LEU A 40 -2.12 2.70 -4.18
N ASP A 41 -3.33 2.15 -4.35
CA ASP A 41 -4.48 2.96 -4.70
C ASP A 41 -4.75 4.03 -3.65
N ALA A 42 -4.67 3.66 -2.39
CA ALA A 42 -4.89 4.61 -1.31
C ALA A 42 -3.83 5.70 -1.32
N ALA A 43 -2.58 5.32 -1.57
CA ALA A 43 -1.49 6.29 -1.61
C ALA A 43 -1.66 7.26 -2.78
N ILE A 44 -2.09 6.76 -3.92
CA ILE A 44 -2.33 7.59 -5.09
C ILE A 44 -3.44 8.60 -4.79
N GLU A 45 -4.49 8.15 -4.14
CA GLU A 45 -5.59 9.05 -3.79
C GLU A 45 -5.13 10.14 -2.85
N GLU A 46 -4.24 9.80 -1.92
CA GLU A 46 -3.70 10.82 -1.01
C GLU A 46 -2.84 11.82 -1.77
N ALA A 47 -2.14 11.37 -2.79
CA ALA A 47 -1.26 12.25 -3.56
C ALA A 47 -2.04 13.18 -4.49
N ASN A 48 -3.26 12.82 -4.83
CA ASN A 48 -4.11 13.68 -5.62
C ASN A 48 -4.78 14.67 -4.70
#